data_9513c13046886d08421c5b15aee1e172
#
_entry.id   9513c13046886d08421c5b15aee1e172
#
_cell.length_a   1.000
_cell.length_b   1.000
_cell.length_c   1.000
_cell.angle_alpha   90.00
_cell.angle_beta   90.00
_cell.angle_gamma   90.00
#
_symmetry.space_group_name_H-M   'P 1'
#
loop_
_entity.id
_entity.type
_entity.pdbx_description
1 polymer ?
#
loop_
_entity_poly.entity_id
_entity_poly.type
_entity_poly.pdbx_seq_one_letter_code
_entity_poly.pdbx_strand_id
1 'polypeptide(L)'
;MNASLKNWHTFLDTKNPKILDELLADEVIFYSPIVWSPQEGKQITKLYLIAALKVFGGENTNFTYVRQVIENNQFILEFTTIIDGITVNGVDMIEVNDEGKIISFKVMVRPLKAINKVHEKMGEMLEKLKLQKGKP
;
A
#
# COMPACT_ATOMS: atom_id res chain seq x y z
N MET A 1 -10.45 12.95 -14.04
CA MET A 1 -9.78 12.21 -12.95
C MET A 1 -8.35 11.92 -13.33
N ASN A 2 -7.46 12.03 -12.37
CA ASN A 2 -6.03 11.79 -12.57
C ASN A 2 -5.79 10.32 -12.97
N ALA A 3 -5.01 10.11 -14.04
CA ALA A 3 -4.75 8.76 -14.56
C ALA A 3 -4.01 7.87 -13.54
N SER A 4 -3.09 8.46 -12.78
CA SER A 4 -2.33 7.72 -11.76
C SER A 4 -3.25 7.21 -10.65
N LEU A 5 -4.16 8.05 -10.18
CA LEU A 5 -5.12 7.66 -9.15
C LEU A 5 -6.05 6.58 -9.66
N LYS A 6 -6.50 6.71 -10.91
CA LYS A 6 -7.35 5.70 -11.55
C LYS A 6 -6.62 4.37 -11.64
N ASN A 7 -5.35 4.38 -12.03
CA ASN A 7 -4.54 3.16 -12.11
C ASN A 7 -4.33 2.52 -10.74
N TRP A 8 -4.16 3.35 -9.70
CA TRP A 8 -4.07 2.84 -8.34
C TRP A 8 -5.36 2.10 -7.93
N HIS A 9 -6.52 2.71 -8.19
CA HIS A 9 -7.81 2.08 -7.91
C HIS A 9 -7.99 0.78 -8.72
N THR A 10 -7.56 0.78 -9.97
CA THR A 10 -7.62 -0.42 -10.82
C THR A 10 -6.75 -1.55 -10.25
N PHE A 11 -5.57 -1.20 -9.74
CA PHE A 11 -4.72 -2.18 -9.06
C PHE A 11 -5.45 -2.81 -7.86
N LEU A 12 -6.08 -1.98 -7.03
CA LEU A 12 -6.81 -2.48 -5.86
C LEU A 12 -7.97 -3.40 -6.27
N ASP A 13 -8.68 -3.04 -7.34
CA ASP A 13 -9.84 -3.81 -7.80
C ASP A 13 -9.45 -5.12 -8.47
N THR A 14 -8.44 -5.10 -9.33
CA THR A 14 -8.05 -6.26 -10.13
C THR A 14 -7.00 -7.13 -9.45
N LYS A 15 -6.25 -6.55 -8.50
CA LYS A 15 -5.15 -7.21 -7.80
C LYS A 15 -4.04 -7.66 -8.76
N ASN A 16 -3.92 -6.98 -9.91
CA ASN A 16 -2.93 -7.31 -10.92
C ASN A 16 -1.60 -6.59 -10.63
N PRO A 17 -0.55 -7.33 -10.23
CA PRO A 17 0.73 -6.71 -9.86
C PRO A 17 1.44 -6.02 -11.03
N LYS A 18 1.08 -6.35 -12.26
CA LYS A 18 1.68 -5.71 -13.44
C LYS A 18 1.36 -4.22 -13.50
N ILE A 19 0.22 -3.82 -12.92
CA ILE A 19 -0.15 -2.40 -12.86
C ILE A 19 0.88 -1.62 -12.06
N LEU A 20 1.40 -2.20 -10.98
CA LEU A 20 2.44 -1.57 -10.18
C LEU A 20 3.74 -1.38 -10.94
N ASP A 21 4.07 -2.29 -11.84
CA ASP A 21 5.30 -2.17 -12.64
C ASP A 21 5.31 -0.90 -13.48
N GLU A 22 4.14 -0.49 -13.96
CA GLU A 22 4.01 0.72 -14.76
C GLU A 22 3.76 1.96 -13.91
N LEU A 23 3.08 1.79 -12.77
CA LEU A 23 2.67 2.89 -11.91
C LEU A 23 3.79 3.41 -11.02
N LEU A 24 4.71 2.54 -10.59
CA LEU A 24 5.80 2.92 -9.69
C LEU A 24 7.01 3.43 -10.45
N ALA A 25 7.58 4.56 -10.01
CA ALA A 25 8.86 5.03 -10.51
C ALA A 25 9.97 4.11 -10.00
N ASP A 26 11.07 4.02 -10.75
CA ASP A 26 12.20 3.17 -10.33
C ASP A 26 12.78 3.60 -8.98
N GLU A 27 12.79 4.90 -8.71
CA GLU A 27 13.34 5.51 -7.50
C GLU A 27 12.30 5.69 -6.39
N VAL A 28 11.13 5.06 -6.49
CA VAL A 28 10.06 5.21 -5.50
C VAL A 28 10.54 4.86 -4.09
N ILE A 29 10.02 5.59 -3.10
CA ILE A 29 10.31 5.32 -1.70
C ILE A 29 9.01 4.98 -0.98
N PHE A 30 9.02 3.88 -0.23
CA PHE A 30 7.88 3.44 0.56
C PHE A 30 8.17 3.66 2.05
N TYR A 31 7.23 4.31 2.73
CA TYR A 31 7.30 4.56 4.17
C TYR A 31 6.25 3.73 4.88
N SER A 32 6.70 2.70 5.58
CA SER A 32 5.84 1.79 6.33
C SER A 32 5.31 2.45 7.61
N PRO A 33 4.10 2.09 8.07
CA PRO A 33 3.62 2.57 9.37
C PRO A 33 4.32 1.91 10.56
N ILE A 34 5.13 0.88 10.31
CA ILE A 34 5.75 0.07 11.37
C ILE A 34 7.24 0.36 11.51
N VAL A 35 7.95 0.44 10.39
CA VAL A 35 9.41 0.58 10.37
C VAL A 35 9.78 2.00 9.99
N TRP A 36 10.63 2.66 10.80
CA TRP A 36 11.04 4.04 10.52
C TRP A 36 11.86 4.18 9.25
N SER A 37 12.76 3.23 8.98
CA SER A 37 13.65 3.29 7.82
C SER A 37 12.88 3.18 6.50
N PRO A 38 13.07 4.10 5.56
CA PRO A 38 12.38 4.03 4.26
C PRO A 38 12.79 2.79 3.47
N GLN A 39 11.89 2.28 2.67
CA GLN A 39 12.18 1.19 1.73
C GLN A 39 12.38 1.83 0.37
N GLU A 40 13.59 1.78 -0.15
CA GLU A 40 13.95 2.48 -1.38
C GLU A 40 13.96 1.58 -2.60
N GLY A 41 13.29 2.02 -3.65
CA GLY A 41 13.28 1.34 -4.94
C GLY A 41 12.00 0.60 -5.26
N LYS A 42 11.81 0.35 -6.55
CA LYS A 42 10.59 -0.25 -7.09
C LYS A 42 10.35 -1.68 -6.59
N GLN A 43 11.39 -2.51 -6.56
CA GLN A 43 11.24 -3.92 -6.22
C GLN A 43 10.73 -4.11 -4.79
N ILE A 44 11.36 -3.44 -3.82
CA ILE A 44 10.95 -3.57 -2.42
C ILE A 44 9.59 -2.92 -2.20
N THR A 45 9.33 -1.77 -2.84
CA THR A 45 8.04 -1.09 -2.72
C THR A 45 6.91 -1.97 -3.27
N LYS A 46 7.14 -2.59 -4.42
CA LYS A 46 6.15 -3.49 -5.03
C LYS A 46 5.84 -4.65 -4.09
N LEU A 47 6.85 -5.24 -3.46
CA LEU A 47 6.67 -6.33 -2.50
C LEU A 47 5.79 -5.89 -1.33
N TYR A 48 6.06 -4.72 -0.75
CA TYR A 48 5.27 -4.20 0.37
C TYR A 48 3.83 -3.90 -0.04
N LEU A 49 3.62 -3.32 -1.22
CA LEU A 49 2.27 -2.98 -1.68
C LEU A 49 1.44 -4.24 -1.99
N ILE A 50 2.06 -5.28 -2.55
CA ILE A 50 1.37 -6.55 -2.77
C ILE A 50 1.01 -7.19 -1.43
N ALA A 51 1.94 -7.19 -0.47
CA ALA A 51 1.66 -7.71 0.86
C ALA A 51 0.52 -6.93 1.53
N ALA A 52 0.56 -5.61 1.42
CA ALA A 52 -0.48 -4.74 1.98
C ALA A 52 -1.85 -5.03 1.34
N LEU A 53 -1.90 -5.22 0.04
CA LEU A 53 -3.15 -5.56 -0.65
C LEU A 53 -3.77 -6.83 -0.07
N LYS A 54 -2.94 -7.84 0.19
CA LYS A 54 -3.42 -9.11 0.75
C LYS A 54 -3.86 -8.98 2.20
N VAL A 55 -3.17 -8.17 2.99
CA VAL A 55 -3.49 -7.98 4.41
C VAL A 55 -4.68 -7.06 4.61
N PHE A 56 -4.70 -5.89 3.96
CA PHE A 56 -5.73 -4.87 4.15
C PHE A 56 -6.96 -5.11 3.28
N GLY A 57 -6.79 -5.70 2.10
CA GLY A 57 -7.86 -5.89 1.13
C GLY A 57 -8.29 -7.34 0.91
N GLY A 58 -7.97 -8.23 1.84
CA GLY A 58 -8.35 -9.64 1.74
C GLY A 58 -9.83 -9.86 1.99
N GLU A 59 -10.25 -11.13 1.99
CA GLU A 59 -11.64 -11.50 2.26
C GLU A 59 -12.06 -11.04 3.67
N ASN A 60 -13.28 -10.55 3.77
CA ASN A 60 -13.90 -10.12 5.03
C ASN A 60 -13.22 -8.91 5.70
N THR A 61 -12.39 -8.17 4.97
CA THR A 61 -11.73 -6.98 5.50
C THR A 61 -12.55 -5.72 5.31
N ASN A 62 -13.40 -5.69 4.28
CA ASN A 62 -14.24 -4.53 3.97
C ASN A 62 -13.42 -3.24 3.80
N PHE A 63 -12.30 -3.33 3.08
CA PHE A 63 -11.45 -2.17 2.82
C PHE A 63 -12.22 -1.09 2.06
N THR A 64 -12.22 0.13 2.60
CA THR A 64 -12.97 1.25 2.02
C THR A 64 -12.17 2.54 2.16
N TYR A 65 -12.04 3.30 1.07
CA TYR A 65 -11.55 4.66 1.15
C TYR A 65 -12.72 5.56 1.56
N VAL A 66 -12.56 6.22 2.72
CA VAL A 66 -13.62 7.07 3.29
C VAL A 66 -13.40 8.56 3.03
N ARG A 67 -12.21 8.94 2.57
CA ARG A 67 -11.89 10.32 2.24
C ARG A 67 -10.76 10.35 1.23
N GLN A 68 -10.89 11.20 0.20
CA GLN A 68 -9.85 11.38 -0.80
C GLN A 68 -9.64 12.87 -1.02
N VAL A 69 -8.41 13.31 -0.83
CA VAL A 69 -8.02 14.71 -1.08
C VAL A 69 -6.95 14.68 -2.15
N ILE A 70 -7.19 15.38 -3.25
CA ILE A 70 -6.29 15.41 -4.39
C ILE A 70 -5.88 16.86 -4.62
N GLU A 71 -4.58 17.13 -4.58
CA GLU A 71 -4.03 18.45 -4.83
C GLU A 71 -2.80 18.28 -5.71
N ASN A 72 -2.88 18.73 -6.97
CA ASN A 72 -1.79 18.60 -7.94
C ASN A 72 -1.31 17.14 -8.05
N ASN A 73 -0.07 16.88 -7.64
CA ASN A 73 0.55 15.56 -7.70
C ASN A 73 0.52 14.81 -6.38
N GLN A 74 -0.33 15.25 -5.44
CA GLN A 74 -0.46 14.65 -4.11
C GLN A 74 -1.84 14.00 -3.96
N PHE A 75 -1.89 12.77 -3.47
CA PHE A 75 -3.14 12.07 -3.17
C PHE A 75 -3.14 11.67 -1.71
N ILE A 76 -4.13 12.10 -0.95
CA ILE A 76 -4.30 11.72 0.46
C ILE A 76 -5.57 10.90 0.55
N LEU A 77 -5.44 9.61 0.80
CA LEU A 77 -6.53 8.64 0.75
C LEU A 77 -6.69 7.99 2.12
N GLU A 78 -7.70 8.41 2.85
CA GLU A 78 -8.00 7.81 4.16
C GLU A 78 -8.81 6.55 3.97
N PHE A 79 -8.46 5.47 4.67
CA PHE A 79 -9.16 4.20 4.56
C PHE A 79 -9.56 3.63 5.91
N THR A 80 -10.54 2.73 5.88
CA THR A 80 -10.85 1.84 7.00
C THR A 80 -10.84 0.42 6.48
N THR A 81 -10.46 -0.50 7.34
CA THR A 81 -10.51 -1.93 7.03
C THR A 81 -10.63 -2.70 8.35
N ILE A 82 -10.91 -3.99 8.26
CA ILE A 82 -11.01 -4.86 9.44
C ILE A 82 -10.07 -6.04 9.24
N ILE A 83 -9.18 -6.25 10.19
CA ILE A 83 -8.22 -7.36 10.15
C ILE A 83 -8.39 -8.17 11.43
N ASP A 84 -8.81 -9.43 11.30
CA ASP A 84 -9.08 -10.32 12.46
C ASP A 84 -9.98 -9.64 13.48
N GLY A 85 -11.05 -8.97 13.02
CA GLY A 85 -12.01 -8.31 13.89
C GLY A 85 -11.56 -6.97 14.46
N ILE A 86 -10.34 -6.52 14.14
CA ILE A 86 -9.82 -5.24 14.62
C ILE A 86 -10.00 -4.18 13.54
N THR A 87 -10.68 -3.09 13.90
CA THR A 87 -10.87 -1.97 12.98
C THR A 87 -9.56 -1.18 12.85
N VAL A 88 -9.15 -0.99 11.60
CA VAL A 88 -7.93 -0.27 11.25
C VAL A 88 -8.31 0.98 10.48
N ASN A 89 -7.83 2.14 10.92
CA ASN A 89 -8.01 3.39 10.20
C ASN A 89 -6.63 3.89 9.80
N GLY A 90 -6.46 4.19 8.52
CA GLY A 90 -5.17 4.64 8.04
C GLY A 90 -5.28 5.65 6.93
N VAL A 91 -4.14 6.09 6.46
CA VAL A 91 -4.05 7.03 5.34
C VAL A 91 -2.88 6.65 4.45
N ASP A 92 -3.15 6.61 3.15
CA ASP A 92 -2.14 6.49 2.10
C ASP A 92 -1.82 7.88 1.61
N MET A 93 -0.55 8.29 1.69
CA MET A 93 -0.09 9.58 1.21
C MET A 93 0.80 9.31 0.01
N ILE A 94 0.31 9.64 -1.17
CA ILE A 94 0.93 9.27 -2.45
C ILE A 94 1.37 10.53 -3.20
N GLU A 95 2.60 10.53 -3.70
CA GLU A 95 3.10 11.59 -4.55
C GLU A 95 3.54 11.02 -5.88
N VAL A 96 3.16 11.68 -6.99
CA VAL A 96 3.53 11.26 -8.35
C VAL A 96 4.41 12.31 -9.01
N ASN A 97 5.23 11.88 -9.97
CA ASN A 97 6.06 12.79 -10.75
C ASN A 97 5.29 13.28 -11.98
N ASP A 98 5.95 14.09 -12.83
CA ASP A 98 5.33 14.67 -14.02
C ASP A 98 4.88 13.62 -15.04
N GLU A 99 5.46 12.43 -14.98
CA GLU A 99 5.08 11.32 -15.86
C GLU A 99 3.92 10.49 -15.26
N GLY A 100 3.42 10.88 -14.11
CA GLY A 100 2.33 10.16 -13.45
C GLY A 100 2.77 8.91 -12.69
N LYS A 101 4.06 8.73 -12.47
CA LYS A 101 4.57 7.59 -11.71
C LYS A 101 4.73 7.94 -10.25
N ILE A 102 4.41 6.98 -9.37
CA ILE A 102 4.50 7.16 -7.93
C ILE A 102 5.96 7.22 -7.49
N ILE A 103 6.35 8.32 -6.84
CA ILE A 103 7.71 8.52 -6.32
C ILE A 103 7.77 8.40 -4.80
N SER A 104 6.64 8.53 -4.11
CA SER A 104 6.58 8.41 -2.65
C SER A 104 5.23 7.81 -2.26
N PHE A 105 5.27 6.83 -1.37
CA PHE A 105 4.07 6.19 -0.84
C PHE A 105 4.27 6.00 0.65
N LYS A 106 3.53 6.76 1.44
CA LYS A 106 3.63 6.71 2.91
C LYS A 106 2.31 6.27 3.51
N VAL A 107 2.37 5.35 4.47
CA VAL A 107 1.18 4.85 5.15
C VAL A 107 1.26 5.14 6.65
N MET A 108 0.19 5.69 7.19
CA MET A 108 0.04 5.89 8.64
C MET A 108 -1.21 5.16 9.10
N VAL A 109 -1.16 4.58 10.30
CA VAL A 109 -2.24 3.72 10.82
C VAL A 109 -2.51 4.03 12.28
N ARG A 110 -3.79 3.99 12.65
CA ARG A 110 -4.26 4.08 14.03
C ARG A 110 -5.31 3.00 14.30
N PRO A 111 -5.65 2.66 15.57
CA PRO A 111 -4.94 2.97 16.82
C PRO A 111 -3.81 1.96 17.09
N LEU A 112 -3.20 2.00 18.27
CA LEU A 112 -2.09 1.10 18.62
C LEU A 112 -2.44 -0.38 18.40
N LYS A 113 -3.63 -0.79 18.79
CA LYS A 113 -4.11 -2.15 18.60
C LYS A 113 -4.08 -2.57 17.12
N ALA A 114 -4.46 -1.65 16.23
CA ALA A 114 -4.42 -1.89 14.79
C ALA A 114 -2.98 -1.97 14.29
N ILE A 115 -2.10 -1.10 14.79
CA ILE A 115 -0.68 -1.12 14.42
C ILE A 115 -0.06 -2.48 14.76
N ASN A 116 -0.35 -3.00 15.94
CA ASN A 116 0.16 -4.31 16.37
C ASN A 116 -0.34 -5.42 15.44
N LYS A 117 -1.61 -5.37 15.06
CA LYS A 117 -2.20 -6.38 14.17
C LYS A 117 -1.59 -6.28 12.77
N VAL A 118 -1.41 -5.07 12.27
CA VAL A 118 -0.78 -4.83 10.96
C VAL A 118 0.65 -5.36 10.97
N HIS A 119 1.40 -5.09 12.05
CA HIS A 119 2.77 -5.58 12.18
C HIS A 119 2.82 -7.10 12.09
N GLU A 120 1.96 -7.79 12.84
CA GLU A 120 1.88 -9.24 12.83
C GLU A 120 1.56 -9.78 11.43
N LYS A 121 0.51 -9.27 10.79
CA LYS A 121 0.04 -9.77 9.50
C LYS A 121 0.98 -9.43 8.35
N MET A 122 1.54 -8.23 8.36
CA MET A 122 2.51 -7.84 7.33
C MET A 122 3.78 -8.67 7.45
N GLY A 123 4.24 -8.94 8.67
CA GLY A 123 5.41 -9.79 8.88
C GLY A 123 5.20 -11.19 8.32
N GLU A 124 4.05 -11.80 8.61
CA GLU A 124 3.71 -13.11 8.08
C GLU A 124 3.63 -13.12 6.56
N MET A 125 2.99 -12.10 5.98
CA MET A 125 2.79 -12.03 4.53
C MET A 125 4.10 -11.79 3.78
N LEU A 126 4.95 -10.89 4.30
CA LEU A 126 6.25 -10.62 3.69
C LEU A 126 7.15 -11.87 3.71
N GLU A 127 7.10 -12.62 4.81
CA GLU A 127 7.86 -13.87 4.90
C GLU A 127 7.37 -14.89 3.88
N LYS A 128 6.06 -15.03 3.72
CA LYS A 128 5.45 -15.90 2.72
C LYS A 128 5.89 -15.53 1.32
N LEU A 129 5.83 -14.25 0.97
CA LEU A 129 6.19 -13.77 -0.36
C LEU A 129 7.68 -13.94 -0.64
N LYS A 130 8.52 -13.74 0.36
CA LYS A 130 9.97 -13.94 0.22
C LYS A 130 10.29 -15.42 -0.02
N LEU A 131 9.62 -16.32 0.69
CA LEU A 131 9.82 -17.75 0.50
C LEU A 131 9.40 -18.20 -0.88
N GLN A 132 8.28 -17.69 -1.40
CA GLN A 132 7.83 -17.99 -2.76
C GLN A 132 8.82 -17.49 -3.80
N LYS A 133 9.34 -16.29 -3.60
CA LYS A 133 10.29 -15.68 -4.52
C LYS A 133 11.65 -16.36 -4.48
N GLY A 134 12.03 -16.89 -3.32
CA GLY A 134 13.32 -17.57 -3.12
C GLY A 134 13.36 -19.00 -3.61
N LYS A 135 12.23 -19.57 -4.05
CA LYS A 135 12.20 -20.94 -4.57
C LYS A 135 12.70 -20.98 -6.01
N PRO A 136 13.59 -21.91 -6.33
CA PRO A 136 14.06 -22.08 -7.70
C PRO A 136 12.95 -22.52 -8.64
#